data_8b8434efc433574647dee4a8895ba259
#
_entry.id   8b8434efc433574647dee4a8895ba259
#
_cell.length_a   1.000
_cell.length_b   1.000
_cell.length_c   1.000
_cell.angle_alpha   90.00
_cell.angle_beta   90.00
_cell.angle_gamma   90.00
#
_symmetry.space_group_name_H-M   'P 1'
#
loop_
_entity.id
_entity.type
_entity.pdbx_description
1 polymer ?
#
loop_
_entity_poly.entity_id
_entity_poly.type
_entity_poly.pdbx_seq_one_letter_code
_entity_poly.pdbx_strand_id
1 'polypeptide(L)'
;MADKAHRLTDEKLEEMEKRLSAIYSRVEKTVQKKMADYAKSIDEKSEELLQAYKDAETEDEKRKAKRAYIRFYRKLVKSKEFASLSATVANDLYKANVEASAYINSQTPSIYALNYNYINAEMAKDIDGFTPQEITDTEAEKYSGYTQQTVDRKKDTDWNKDNLKKSVLAGSLLLLGAYAIMKRSAHSAVENNHNSASMHSEGMGTDAENKARLDGMYRASDIGVKVRKQWRATLDNRTRDSHRLLDSKTIDLDATFDNGLKYPREPGGALSEICNCRCRLRYVTPYTKYETRSARLGEVKGSYKKDYSFRGTKSIEIENMSYAEWMRWRTRNGN
;
A
#
# COMPACT_ATOMS: atom_id res chain seq x y z
N MET A 1 -26.72 -3.28 -8.80
CA MET A 1 -25.89 -2.10 -9.20
C MET A 1 -24.47 -2.29 -8.70
N ALA A 2 -23.47 -1.92 -9.53
CA ALA A 2 -22.09 -1.87 -9.06
C ALA A 2 -21.99 -0.89 -7.90
N ASP A 3 -21.13 -1.18 -6.93
CA ASP A 3 -20.84 -0.31 -5.81
C ASP A 3 -20.09 0.95 -6.32
N LYS A 4 -20.88 1.98 -6.65
CA LYS A 4 -20.39 3.25 -7.22
C LYS A 4 -19.40 3.95 -6.28
N ALA A 5 -19.63 3.91 -4.97
CA ALA A 5 -18.71 4.54 -4.02
C ALA A 5 -17.37 3.82 -3.95
N HIS A 6 -17.35 2.49 -4.03
CA HIS A 6 -16.09 1.74 -4.09
C HIS A 6 -15.28 2.09 -5.34
N ARG A 7 -15.94 2.22 -6.51
CA ARG A 7 -15.26 2.67 -7.73
C ARG A 7 -14.68 4.06 -7.58
N LEU A 8 -15.44 5.00 -7.01
CA LEU A 8 -14.95 6.36 -6.76
C LEU A 8 -13.83 6.37 -5.72
N THR A 9 -13.86 5.48 -4.73
CA THR A 9 -12.75 5.30 -3.78
C THR A 9 -11.50 4.79 -4.50
N ASP A 10 -11.61 3.80 -5.39
CA ASP A 10 -10.49 3.32 -6.22
C ASP A 10 -9.90 4.47 -7.08
N GLU A 11 -10.75 5.29 -7.72
CA GLU A 11 -10.32 6.46 -8.50
C GLU A 11 -9.55 7.48 -7.65
N LYS A 12 -10.05 7.80 -6.45
CA LYS A 12 -9.33 8.67 -5.50
C LYS A 12 -7.99 8.09 -5.08
N LEU A 13 -7.92 6.80 -4.80
CA LEU A 13 -6.66 6.12 -4.47
C LEU A 13 -5.65 6.14 -5.63
N GLU A 14 -6.13 6.05 -6.89
CA GLU A 14 -5.27 6.23 -8.06
C GLU A 14 -4.72 7.66 -8.19
N GLU A 15 -5.53 8.67 -7.89
CA GLU A 15 -5.09 10.06 -7.86
C GLU A 15 -4.06 10.30 -6.75
N MET A 16 -4.30 9.73 -5.58
CA MET A 16 -3.35 9.79 -4.46
C MET A 16 -2.00 9.19 -4.85
N GLU A 17 -1.99 8.06 -5.55
CA GLU A 17 -0.76 7.44 -6.02
C GLU A 17 0.01 8.29 -7.02
N LYS A 18 -0.67 8.92 -7.98
CA LYS A 18 -0.02 9.85 -8.90
C LYS A 18 0.69 10.98 -8.14
N ARG A 19 0.06 11.49 -7.08
CA ARG A 19 0.67 12.52 -6.24
C ARG A 19 1.85 11.99 -5.43
N LEU A 20 1.73 10.81 -4.82
CA LEU A 20 2.83 10.15 -4.11
C LEU A 20 4.02 9.88 -5.06
N SER A 21 3.76 9.35 -6.25
CA SER A 21 4.78 9.15 -7.29
C SER A 21 5.50 10.46 -7.64
N ALA A 22 4.78 11.58 -7.74
CA ALA A 22 5.38 12.89 -8.01
C ALA A 22 6.27 13.39 -6.85
N ILE A 23 5.87 13.15 -5.59
CA ILE A 23 6.66 13.49 -4.40
C ILE A 23 7.99 12.72 -4.45
N TYR A 24 7.93 11.39 -4.63
CA TYR A 24 9.13 10.55 -4.60
C TYR A 24 10.01 10.71 -5.84
N SER A 25 9.46 10.99 -7.02
CA SER A 25 10.26 11.31 -8.21
C SER A 25 11.08 12.60 -8.06
N ARG A 26 10.60 13.59 -7.30
CA ARG A 26 11.38 14.80 -7.00
C ARG A 26 12.56 14.50 -6.08
N VAL A 27 12.34 13.76 -5.01
CA VAL A 27 13.41 13.40 -4.07
C VAL A 27 14.41 12.44 -4.70
N GLU A 28 13.97 11.56 -5.61
CA GLU A 28 14.85 10.63 -6.32
C GLU A 28 15.97 11.35 -7.08
N LYS A 29 15.64 12.41 -7.82
CA LYS A 29 16.64 13.23 -8.53
C LYS A 29 17.71 13.79 -7.58
N THR A 30 17.28 14.25 -6.40
CA THR A 30 18.19 14.81 -5.39
C THR A 30 19.08 13.73 -4.78
N VAL A 31 18.50 12.59 -4.41
CA VAL A 31 19.22 11.45 -3.82
C VAL A 31 20.19 10.85 -4.83
N GLN A 32 19.76 10.65 -6.08
CA GLN A 32 20.64 10.14 -7.15
C GLN A 32 21.84 11.05 -7.38
N LYS A 33 21.66 12.38 -7.41
CA LYS A 33 22.75 13.33 -7.56
C LYS A 33 23.78 13.20 -6.44
N LYS A 34 23.32 13.21 -5.17
CA LYS A 34 24.21 13.07 -3.99
C LYS A 34 24.98 11.76 -4.01
N MET A 35 24.31 10.68 -4.34
CA MET A 35 24.92 9.35 -4.43
C MET A 35 25.91 9.24 -5.59
N ALA A 36 25.62 9.87 -6.74
CA ALA A 36 26.51 9.91 -7.89
C ALA A 36 27.76 10.75 -7.61
N ASP A 37 27.63 11.90 -6.92
CA ASP A 37 28.77 12.72 -6.53
C ASP A 37 29.68 12.00 -5.53
N TYR A 38 29.09 11.24 -4.60
CA TYR A 38 29.87 10.39 -3.70
C TYR A 38 30.54 9.22 -4.44
N ALA A 39 29.87 8.62 -5.44
CA ALA A 39 30.46 7.57 -6.27
C ALA A 39 31.79 8.05 -6.90
N LYS A 40 31.82 9.27 -7.45
CA LYS A 40 33.03 9.84 -8.04
C LYS A 40 34.20 9.90 -7.05
N SER A 41 33.97 10.16 -5.78
CA SER A 41 35.01 10.25 -4.74
C SER A 41 35.64 8.91 -4.41
N ILE A 42 35.04 7.81 -4.76
CA ILE A 42 35.52 6.44 -4.46
C ILE A 42 35.81 5.62 -5.73
N ASP A 43 35.56 6.20 -6.90
CA ASP A 43 35.53 5.48 -8.19
C ASP A 43 36.90 4.87 -8.52
N GLU A 44 37.97 5.64 -8.42
CA GLU A 44 39.31 5.16 -8.69
C GLU A 44 39.67 3.89 -7.91
N LYS A 45 39.46 3.89 -6.59
CA LYS A 45 39.74 2.73 -5.75
C LYS A 45 38.79 1.57 -5.97
N SER A 46 37.56 1.87 -6.28
CA SER A 46 36.56 0.84 -6.62
C SER A 46 36.89 0.14 -7.93
N GLU A 47 37.29 0.91 -8.95
CA GLU A 47 37.66 0.37 -10.27
C GLU A 47 38.96 -0.43 -10.21
N GLU A 48 40.01 0.08 -9.52
CA GLU A 48 41.26 -0.67 -9.26
C GLU A 48 40.94 -2.08 -8.69
N LEU A 49 40.11 -2.16 -7.66
CA LEU A 49 39.77 -3.43 -7.00
C LEU A 49 38.89 -4.31 -7.87
N LEU A 50 38.01 -3.73 -8.68
CA LEU A 50 37.17 -4.43 -9.61
C LEU A 50 37.97 -4.99 -10.79
N GLN A 51 38.93 -4.22 -11.29
CA GLN A 51 39.83 -4.63 -12.37
C GLN A 51 40.76 -5.76 -11.90
N ALA A 52 41.27 -5.69 -10.68
CA ALA A 52 42.06 -6.80 -10.10
C ALA A 52 41.27 -8.11 -10.02
N TYR A 53 39.92 -8.05 -9.87
CA TYR A 53 39.06 -9.23 -9.97
C TYR A 53 38.90 -9.74 -11.40
N LYS A 54 38.78 -8.81 -12.38
CA LYS A 54 38.63 -9.18 -13.79
C LYS A 54 39.92 -9.79 -14.38
N ASP A 55 41.08 -9.28 -13.97
CA ASP A 55 42.39 -9.70 -14.47
C ASP A 55 42.92 -10.98 -13.78
N ALA A 56 42.25 -11.43 -12.70
CA ALA A 56 42.64 -12.65 -11.99
C ALA A 56 42.47 -13.89 -12.88
N GLU A 57 43.55 -14.67 -13.03
CA GLU A 57 43.59 -15.85 -13.88
C GLU A 57 43.12 -17.13 -13.13
N THR A 58 43.47 -17.23 -11.84
CA THR A 58 43.11 -18.38 -11.03
C THR A 58 41.90 -18.14 -10.13
N GLU A 59 41.20 -19.20 -9.77
CA GLU A 59 40.06 -19.12 -8.86
C GLU A 59 40.45 -18.60 -7.46
N ASP A 60 41.69 -18.84 -7.01
CA ASP A 60 42.21 -18.34 -5.74
C ASP A 60 42.44 -16.81 -5.81
N GLU A 61 42.99 -16.32 -6.91
CA GLU A 61 43.17 -14.87 -7.14
C GLU A 61 41.80 -14.17 -7.23
N LYS A 62 40.87 -14.70 -8.00
CA LYS A 62 39.49 -14.19 -8.06
C LYS A 62 38.85 -14.10 -6.69
N ARG A 63 39.01 -15.15 -5.87
CA ARG A 63 38.47 -15.19 -4.51
C ARG A 63 39.12 -14.13 -3.62
N LYS A 64 40.44 -13.92 -3.72
CA LYS A 64 41.17 -12.89 -2.97
C LYS A 64 40.72 -11.49 -3.41
N ALA A 65 40.67 -11.23 -4.71
CA ALA A 65 40.25 -9.93 -5.26
C ALA A 65 38.80 -9.61 -4.89
N LYS A 66 37.87 -10.56 -5.01
CA LYS A 66 36.48 -10.42 -4.57
C LYS A 66 36.38 -10.08 -3.08
N ARG A 67 37.16 -10.76 -2.23
CA ARG A 67 37.19 -10.44 -0.79
C ARG A 67 37.73 -9.04 -0.52
N ALA A 68 38.76 -8.58 -1.25
CA ALA A 68 39.30 -7.23 -1.13
C ALA A 68 38.25 -6.17 -1.51
N TYR A 69 37.55 -6.37 -2.64
CA TYR A 69 36.48 -5.50 -3.10
C TYR A 69 35.34 -5.39 -2.07
N ILE A 70 34.82 -6.50 -1.59
CA ILE A 70 33.76 -6.51 -0.57
C ILE A 70 34.25 -5.87 0.74
N ARG A 71 35.51 -6.09 1.13
CA ARG A 71 36.10 -5.49 2.33
C ARG A 71 36.20 -3.97 2.21
N PHE A 72 36.49 -3.45 1.02
CA PHE A 72 36.48 -2.02 0.76
C PHE A 72 35.12 -1.42 1.05
N TYR A 73 34.03 -1.96 0.48
CA TYR A 73 32.68 -1.44 0.72
C TYR A 73 32.21 -1.64 2.17
N ARG A 74 32.63 -2.72 2.84
CA ARG A 74 32.37 -2.88 4.28
C ARG A 74 33.03 -1.83 5.17
N LYS A 75 34.22 -1.35 4.77
CA LYS A 75 34.87 -0.23 5.44
C LYS A 75 34.20 1.09 5.08
N LEU A 76 33.89 1.27 3.80
CA LEU A 76 33.23 2.46 3.26
C LEU A 76 31.94 2.81 4.02
N VAL A 77 31.02 1.86 4.18
CA VAL A 77 29.74 2.10 4.87
C VAL A 77 29.88 2.40 6.37
N LYS A 78 31.09 2.24 6.92
CA LYS A 78 31.45 2.62 8.30
C LYS A 78 32.21 3.93 8.37
N SER A 79 32.59 4.55 7.24
CA SER A 79 33.34 5.80 7.21
C SER A 79 32.48 6.98 7.65
N LYS A 80 33.16 8.07 8.08
CA LYS A 80 32.47 9.30 8.47
C LYS A 80 31.81 9.98 7.26
N GLU A 81 32.44 9.90 6.11
CA GLU A 81 31.96 10.45 4.85
C GLU A 81 30.65 9.78 4.42
N PHE A 82 30.60 8.44 4.46
CA PHE A 82 29.37 7.71 4.17
C PHE A 82 28.30 7.96 5.24
N ALA A 83 28.67 8.09 6.50
CA ALA A 83 27.72 8.43 7.56
C ALA A 83 27.09 9.81 7.32
N SER A 84 27.89 10.81 6.88
CA SER A 84 27.38 12.14 6.51
C SER A 84 26.44 12.06 5.30
N LEU A 85 26.84 11.37 4.23
CA LEU A 85 26.01 11.15 3.04
C LEU A 85 24.68 10.49 3.43
N SER A 86 24.75 9.38 4.15
CA SER A 86 23.54 8.63 4.54
C SER A 86 22.59 9.43 5.43
N ALA A 87 23.13 10.29 6.30
CA ALA A 87 22.31 11.19 7.11
C ALA A 87 21.61 12.26 6.25
N THR A 88 22.30 12.80 5.25
CA THR A 88 21.71 13.78 4.32
C THR A 88 20.62 13.17 3.46
N VAL A 89 20.89 11.98 2.89
CA VAL A 89 19.89 11.23 2.10
C VAL A 89 18.66 10.85 2.95
N ALA A 90 18.90 10.35 4.16
CA ALA A 90 17.81 9.99 5.07
C ALA A 90 16.94 11.20 5.45
N ASN A 91 17.55 12.40 5.61
CA ASN A 91 16.80 13.62 5.88
C ASN A 91 15.96 14.08 4.68
N ASP A 92 16.44 13.90 3.44
CA ASP A 92 15.63 14.21 2.25
C ASP A 92 14.43 13.26 2.11
N LEU A 93 14.64 11.97 2.37
CA LEU A 93 13.58 10.97 2.39
C LEU A 93 12.56 11.24 3.51
N TYR A 94 13.03 11.60 4.70
CA TYR A 94 12.16 12.00 5.81
C TYR A 94 11.23 13.15 5.42
N LYS A 95 11.76 14.21 4.76
CA LYS A 95 10.93 15.32 4.29
C LYS A 95 9.86 14.88 3.30
N ALA A 96 10.23 13.98 2.37
CA ALA A 96 9.26 13.42 1.43
C ALA A 96 8.20 12.56 2.13
N ASN A 97 8.58 11.78 3.13
CA ASN A 97 7.66 10.97 3.92
C ASN A 97 6.68 11.83 4.75
N VAL A 98 7.14 12.97 5.29
CA VAL A 98 6.27 13.94 5.97
C VAL A 98 5.27 14.56 4.99
N GLU A 99 5.73 14.99 3.79
CA GLU A 99 4.84 15.53 2.76
C GLU A 99 3.81 14.47 2.31
N ALA A 100 4.25 13.25 2.06
CA ALA A 100 3.38 12.13 1.68
C ALA A 100 2.33 11.83 2.75
N SER A 101 2.76 11.76 4.02
CA SER A 101 1.86 11.50 5.16
C SER A 101 0.81 12.61 5.33
N ALA A 102 1.22 13.87 5.24
CA ALA A 102 0.30 15.01 5.32
C ALA A 102 -0.74 14.98 4.18
N TYR A 103 -0.28 14.64 2.97
CA TYR A 103 -1.18 14.50 1.82
C TYR A 103 -2.18 13.34 2.02
N ILE A 104 -1.73 12.17 2.45
CA ILE A 104 -2.62 11.03 2.73
C ILE A 104 -3.68 11.43 3.77
N ASN A 105 -3.25 12.04 4.88
CA ASN A 105 -4.16 12.49 5.94
C ASN A 105 -5.22 13.48 5.41
N SER A 106 -4.85 14.38 4.51
CA SER A 106 -5.79 15.37 3.92
C SER A 106 -6.82 14.74 2.97
N GLN A 107 -6.53 13.58 2.37
CA GLN A 107 -7.44 12.91 1.43
C GLN A 107 -8.39 11.91 2.10
N THR A 108 -8.01 11.38 3.25
CA THR A 108 -8.79 10.33 3.94
C THR A 108 -10.21 10.76 4.32
N PRO A 109 -10.47 12.01 4.83
CA PRO A 109 -11.83 12.46 5.14
C PRO A 109 -12.76 12.44 3.94
N SER A 110 -12.27 12.77 2.75
CA SER A 110 -13.10 12.76 1.55
C SER A 110 -13.52 11.36 1.10
N ILE A 111 -12.70 10.34 1.38
CA ILE A 111 -13.06 8.93 1.16
C ILE A 111 -14.14 8.51 2.17
N TYR A 112 -13.99 8.92 3.42
CA TYR A 112 -14.98 8.65 4.45
C TYR A 112 -16.34 9.31 4.10
N ALA A 113 -16.37 10.61 3.84
CA ALA A 113 -17.59 11.34 3.48
C ALA A 113 -18.29 10.72 2.26
N LEU A 114 -17.54 10.41 1.21
CA LEU A 114 -18.04 9.73 0.02
C LEU A 114 -18.79 8.43 0.36
N ASN A 115 -18.19 7.58 1.18
CA ASN A 115 -18.78 6.27 1.50
C ASN A 115 -19.92 6.37 2.50
N TYR A 116 -19.86 7.30 3.46
CA TYR A 116 -20.94 7.58 4.39
C TYR A 116 -22.18 8.09 3.64
N ASN A 117 -22.00 9.10 2.78
CA ASN A 117 -23.10 9.67 2.00
C ASN A 117 -23.72 8.66 1.05
N TYR A 118 -22.86 7.86 0.39
CA TYR A 118 -23.31 6.80 -0.51
C TYR A 118 -24.20 5.76 0.21
N ILE A 119 -23.74 5.24 1.37
CA ILE A 119 -24.50 4.22 2.08
C ILE A 119 -25.83 4.76 2.58
N ASN A 120 -25.87 6.01 3.04
CA ASN A 120 -27.11 6.69 3.45
C ASN A 120 -28.06 6.86 2.25
N ALA A 121 -27.57 7.28 1.10
CA ALA A 121 -28.37 7.45 -0.11
C ALA A 121 -28.91 6.11 -0.65
N GLU A 122 -28.11 5.03 -0.58
CA GLU A 122 -28.57 3.68 -0.99
C GLU A 122 -29.66 3.14 -0.04
N MET A 123 -29.45 3.30 1.26
CA MET A 123 -30.47 2.86 2.24
C MET A 123 -31.78 3.63 2.09
N ALA A 124 -31.73 4.92 1.70
CA ALA A 124 -32.93 5.71 1.45
C ALA A 124 -33.75 5.20 0.24
N LYS A 125 -33.13 4.48 -0.70
CA LYS A 125 -33.85 3.85 -1.82
C LYS A 125 -34.53 2.55 -1.42
N ASP A 126 -33.93 1.83 -0.45
CA ASP A 126 -34.37 0.50 -0.05
C ASP A 126 -35.36 0.55 1.12
N ILE A 127 -35.45 1.68 1.86
CA ILE A 127 -36.15 1.77 3.15
C ILE A 127 -37.08 2.97 3.15
N ASP A 128 -38.39 2.69 3.16
CA ASP A 128 -39.41 3.72 3.24
C ASP A 128 -39.27 4.57 4.51
N GLY A 129 -39.30 5.89 4.36
CA GLY A 129 -39.21 6.84 5.46
C GLY A 129 -37.78 7.08 5.97
N PHE A 130 -36.75 6.43 5.40
CA PHE A 130 -35.36 6.73 5.73
C PHE A 130 -34.92 8.03 5.05
N THR A 131 -34.56 9.03 5.84
CA THR A 131 -33.97 10.29 5.35
C THR A 131 -32.45 10.16 5.33
N PRO A 132 -31.81 10.26 4.15
CA PRO A 132 -30.35 10.21 4.07
C PRO A 132 -29.73 11.41 4.76
N GLN A 133 -28.59 11.21 5.38
CA GLN A 133 -27.73 12.28 5.89
C GLN A 133 -26.50 12.37 5.01
N GLU A 134 -26.17 13.59 4.62
CA GLU A 134 -24.92 13.90 3.94
C GLU A 134 -23.98 14.66 4.89
N ILE A 135 -22.72 14.36 4.81
CA ILE A 135 -21.65 15.06 5.54
C ILE A 135 -20.60 15.58 4.56
N THR A 136 -19.97 16.68 4.94
CA THR A 136 -18.82 17.27 4.22
C THR A 136 -17.52 16.60 4.64
N ASP A 137 -16.43 16.82 3.88
CA ASP A 137 -15.09 16.35 4.22
C ASP A 137 -14.64 16.90 5.61
N THR A 138 -14.98 18.14 5.94
CA THR A 138 -14.66 18.76 7.24
C THR A 138 -15.42 18.11 8.40
N GLU A 139 -16.66 17.69 8.18
CA GLU A 139 -17.43 16.93 9.18
C GLU A 139 -16.88 15.53 9.32
N ALA A 140 -16.44 14.91 8.22
CA ALA A 140 -15.82 13.60 8.22
C ALA A 140 -14.56 13.54 9.09
N GLU A 141 -13.77 14.60 9.17
CA GLU A 141 -12.62 14.68 10.08
C GLU A 141 -13.00 14.46 11.55
N LYS A 142 -14.21 14.83 11.95
CA LYS A 142 -14.72 14.65 13.32
C LYS A 142 -15.25 13.25 13.57
N TYR A 143 -15.85 12.63 12.55
CA TYR A 143 -16.50 11.32 12.67
C TYR A 143 -15.55 10.14 12.45
N SER A 144 -14.53 10.29 11.63
CA SER A 144 -13.72 9.18 11.16
C SER A 144 -12.96 8.44 12.27
N GLY A 145 -12.67 9.10 13.40
CA GLY A 145 -11.93 8.48 14.52
C GLY A 145 -10.57 7.88 14.12
N TYR A 146 -10.11 8.12 12.88
CA TYR A 146 -8.84 7.60 12.41
C TYR A 146 -7.69 8.40 13.01
N THR A 147 -6.62 7.67 13.33
CA THR A 147 -5.40 8.30 13.83
C THR A 147 -4.63 8.86 12.63
N GLN A 148 -4.43 10.18 12.61
CA GLN A 148 -3.57 10.80 11.60
C GLN A 148 -2.17 10.17 11.62
N GLN A 149 -1.67 9.84 10.46
CA GLN A 149 -0.33 9.29 10.31
C GLN A 149 0.71 10.37 10.57
N THR A 150 1.66 10.08 11.44
CA THR A 150 2.82 10.94 11.72
C THR A 150 4.11 10.17 11.45
N VAL A 151 5.12 10.90 10.97
CA VAL A 151 6.43 10.30 10.70
C VAL A 151 7.36 10.59 11.86
N ASP A 152 7.70 9.56 12.64
CA ASP A 152 8.74 9.68 13.69
C ASP A 152 10.10 9.89 13.02
N ARG A 153 10.67 11.09 13.18
CA ARG A 153 11.91 11.50 12.53
C ARG A 153 13.08 10.56 12.83
N LYS A 154 13.22 10.15 14.09
CA LYS A 154 14.35 9.31 14.48
C LYS A 154 14.24 7.91 13.87
N LYS A 155 13.08 7.27 14.01
CA LYS A 155 12.84 5.93 13.46
C LYS A 155 12.97 5.92 11.94
N ASP A 156 12.38 6.91 11.26
CA ASP A 156 12.42 7.03 9.80
C ASP A 156 13.85 7.24 9.29
N THR A 157 14.59 8.19 9.86
CA THR A 157 15.97 8.45 9.42
C THR A 157 16.91 7.29 9.74
N ASP A 158 16.78 6.63 10.87
CA ASP A 158 17.60 5.46 11.22
C ASP A 158 17.31 4.28 10.29
N TRP A 159 16.03 4.03 9.98
CA TRP A 159 15.62 3.01 9.02
C TRP A 159 16.19 3.28 7.60
N ASN A 160 16.12 4.52 7.13
CA ASN A 160 16.65 4.91 5.83
C ASN A 160 18.17 4.76 5.75
N LYS A 161 18.93 5.15 6.79
CA LYS A 161 20.38 4.95 6.87
C LYS A 161 20.75 3.47 6.80
N ASP A 162 20.05 2.64 7.54
CA ASP A 162 20.34 1.19 7.58
C ASP A 162 20.02 0.51 6.23
N ASN A 163 18.92 0.88 5.59
CA ASN A 163 18.58 0.37 4.27
C ASN A 163 19.58 0.80 3.20
N LEU A 164 20.05 2.05 3.25
CA LEU A 164 21.09 2.53 2.33
C LEU A 164 22.39 1.74 2.49
N LYS A 165 22.85 1.49 3.73
CA LYS A 165 24.01 0.64 4.02
C LYS A 165 23.85 -0.77 3.46
N LYS A 166 22.69 -1.40 3.70
CA LYS A 166 22.36 -2.75 3.21
C LYS A 166 22.38 -2.80 1.68
N SER A 167 21.80 -1.79 1.03
CA SER A 167 21.75 -1.71 -0.44
C SER A 167 23.13 -1.57 -1.07
N VAL A 168 24.00 -0.70 -0.51
CA VAL A 168 25.39 -0.53 -0.96
C VAL A 168 26.18 -1.83 -0.79
N LEU A 169 26.04 -2.50 0.34
CA LEU A 169 26.70 -3.80 0.57
C LEU A 169 26.18 -4.88 -0.38
N ALA A 170 24.88 -4.94 -0.63
CA ALA A 170 24.30 -5.88 -1.59
C ALA A 170 24.82 -5.63 -3.01
N GLY A 171 24.95 -4.36 -3.43
CA GLY A 171 25.53 -3.98 -4.71
C GLY A 171 26.99 -4.42 -4.84
N SER A 172 27.79 -4.32 -3.77
CA SER A 172 29.19 -4.76 -3.77
C SER A 172 29.35 -6.28 -3.95
N LEU A 173 28.38 -7.06 -3.49
CA LEU A 173 28.39 -8.53 -3.70
C LEU A 173 28.18 -8.92 -5.17
N LEU A 174 27.55 -8.02 -5.94
CA LEU A 174 27.33 -8.20 -7.38
C LEU A 174 28.51 -7.72 -8.23
N LEU A 175 29.60 -7.23 -7.59
CA LEU A 175 30.79 -6.72 -8.28
C LEU A 175 30.45 -5.63 -9.31
N LEU A 176 29.56 -4.71 -8.95
CA LEU A 176 29.22 -3.53 -9.76
C LEU A 176 30.20 -2.40 -9.48
N GLY A 177 30.49 -1.56 -10.46
CA GLY A 177 31.30 -0.33 -10.26
C GLY A 177 30.61 0.67 -9.30
N ALA A 178 31.39 1.61 -8.75
CA ALA A 178 30.92 2.54 -7.71
C ALA A 178 29.64 3.29 -8.12
N TYR A 179 29.62 3.83 -9.34
CA TYR A 179 28.45 4.55 -9.86
C TYR A 179 27.19 3.67 -9.91
N ALA A 180 27.32 2.43 -10.40
CA ALA A 180 26.19 1.51 -10.50
C ALA A 180 25.66 1.10 -9.13
N ILE A 181 26.54 0.87 -8.14
CA ILE A 181 26.16 0.59 -6.76
C ILE A 181 25.38 1.76 -6.17
N MET A 182 25.92 2.98 -6.29
CA MET A 182 25.32 4.17 -5.69
C MET A 182 23.98 4.54 -6.35
N LYS A 183 23.90 4.45 -7.70
CA LYS A 183 22.64 4.67 -8.45
C LYS A 183 21.56 3.68 -8.04
N ARG A 184 21.90 2.38 -7.96
CA ARG A 184 20.97 1.33 -7.52
C ARG A 184 20.50 1.54 -6.09
N SER A 185 21.42 1.93 -5.19
CA SER A 185 21.11 2.17 -3.79
C SER A 185 20.21 3.39 -3.59
N ALA A 186 20.43 4.46 -4.39
CA ALA A 186 19.56 5.63 -4.42
C ALA A 186 18.13 5.26 -4.83
N HIS A 187 17.98 4.54 -5.95
CA HIS A 187 16.69 4.09 -6.46
C HIS A 187 15.97 3.21 -5.43
N SER A 188 16.65 2.18 -4.90
CA SER A 188 16.06 1.29 -3.90
C SER A 188 15.62 2.02 -2.63
N ALA A 189 16.38 3.02 -2.17
CA ALA A 189 16.00 3.81 -1.00
C ALA A 189 14.71 4.60 -1.24
N VAL A 190 14.57 5.24 -2.40
CA VAL A 190 13.37 6.00 -2.77
C VAL A 190 12.18 5.08 -3.01
N GLU A 191 12.36 3.99 -3.74
CA GLU A 191 11.32 3.00 -4.05
C GLU A 191 10.73 2.39 -2.78
N ASN A 192 11.56 2.03 -1.79
CA ASN A 192 11.08 1.48 -0.52
C ASN A 192 10.21 2.48 0.25
N ASN A 193 10.54 3.77 0.25
CA ASN A 193 9.73 4.81 0.89
C ASN A 193 8.43 5.05 0.13
N HIS A 194 8.49 5.12 -1.20
CA HIS A 194 7.30 5.24 -2.05
C HIS A 194 6.33 4.08 -1.84
N ASN A 195 6.83 2.84 -1.87
CA ASN A 195 6.02 1.64 -1.64
C ASN A 195 5.37 1.65 -0.25
N SER A 196 6.10 2.11 0.78
CA SER A 196 5.55 2.27 2.12
C SER A 196 4.42 3.29 2.15
N ALA A 197 4.61 4.47 1.58
CA ALA A 197 3.57 5.50 1.50
C ALA A 197 2.33 5.03 0.72
N SER A 198 2.55 4.31 -0.37
CA SER A 198 1.52 3.69 -1.18
C SER A 198 0.68 2.70 -0.39
N MET A 199 1.31 1.80 0.36
CA MET A 199 0.60 0.85 1.23
C MET A 199 -0.19 1.55 2.33
N HIS A 200 0.34 2.65 2.88
CA HIS A 200 -0.37 3.47 3.87
C HIS A 200 -1.60 4.15 3.27
N SER A 201 -1.46 4.76 2.10
CA SER A 201 -2.56 5.40 1.37
C SER A 201 -3.73 4.44 1.15
N GLU A 202 -3.43 3.25 0.61
CA GLU A 202 -4.46 2.21 0.41
C GLU A 202 -5.08 1.75 1.71
N GLY A 203 -4.24 1.61 2.72
CA GLY A 203 -4.71 1.16 4.02
C GLY A 203 -5.68 2.13 4.66
N MET A 204 -5.33 3.40 4.68
CA MET A 204 -6.19 4.43 5.25
C MET A 204 -7.47 4.61 4.43
N GLY A 205 -7.38 4.54 3.10
CA GLY A 205 -8.56 4.60 2.23
C GLY A 205 -9.52 3.43 2.44
N THR A 206 -8.99 2.20 2.55
CA THR A 206 -9.82 1.01 2.83
C THR A 206 -10.46 1.08 4.22
N ASP A 207 -9.73 1.55 5.23
CA ASP A 207 -10.27 1.75 6.57
C ASP A 207 -11.38 2.81 6.56
N ALA A 208 -11.13 3.99 5.98
CA ALA A 208 -12.10 5.07 5.87
C ALA A 208 -13.37 4.63 5.13
N GLU A 209 -13.25 3.88 4.03
CA GLU A 209 -14.38 3.30 3.30
C GLU A 209 -15.24 2.42 4.22
N ASN A 210 -14.62 1.47 4.91
CA ASN A 210 -15.34 0.48 5.72
C ASN A 210 -15.91 1.06 7.00
N LYS A 211 -15.17 1.96 7.66
CA LYS A 211 -15.64 2.67 8.85
C LYS A 211 -16.86 3.54 8.54
N ALA A 212 -16.80 4.30 7.45
CA ALA A 212 -17.90 5.14 7.01
C ALA A 212 -19.19 4.34 6.71
N ARG A 213 -19.01 3.19 6.05
CA ARG A 213 -20.13 2.27 5.77
C ARG A 213 -20.74 1.71 7.06
N LEU A 214 -19.90 1.30 8.01
CA LEU A 214 -20.38 0.82 9.30
C LEU A 214 -21.11 1.91 10.08
N ASP A 215 -20.58 3.14 10.11
CA ASP A 215 -21.22 4.26 10.80
C ASP A 215 -22.56 4.65 10.18
N GLY A 216 -22.66 4.61 8.85
CA GLY A 216 -23.94 4.77 8.15
C GLY A 216 -24.97 3.67 8.50
N MET A 217 -24.51 2.43 8.66
CA MET A 217 -25.37 1.33 9.12
C MET A 217 -25.83 1.52 10.56
N TYR A 218 -24.96 1.97 11.47
CA TYR A 218 -25.33 2.28 12.84
C TYR A 218 -26.39 3.38 12.90
N ARG A 219 -26.20 4.47 12.13
CA ARG A 219 -27.19 5.54 12.04
C ARG A 219 -28.58 4.99 11.62
N ALA A 220 -28.61 4.11 10.63
CA ALA A 220 -29.88 3.49 10.20
C ALA A 220 -30.47 2.63 11.32
N SER A 221 -29.65 1.89 12.05
CA SER A 221 -30.08 1.09 13.20
C SER A 221 -30.64 1.94 14.32
N ASP A 222 -30.03 3.09 14.62
CA ASP A 222 -30.45 4.03 15.68
C ASP A 222 -31.85 4.60 15.45
N ILE A 223 -32.27 4.69 14.19
CA ILE A 223 -33.63 5.13 13.83
C ILE A 223 -34.58 3.94 13.57
N GLY A 224 -34.21 2.74 14.02
CA GLY A 224 -35.08 1.56 14.03
C GLY A 224 -35.03 0.67 12.80
N VAL A 225 -34.12 0.90 11.85
CA VAL A 225 -33.97 0.04 10.67
C VAL A 225 -33.24 -1.25 11.05
N LYS A 226 -33.79 -2.40 10.68
CA LYS A 226 -33.11 -3.70 10.86
C LYS A 226 -32.00 -3.87 9.83
N VAL A 227 -30.78 -3.48 10.17
CA VAL A 227 -29.60 -3.58 9.32
C VAL A 227 -28.62 -4.59 9.89
N ARG A 228 -28.06 -5.42 9.03
CA ARG A 228 -26.92 -6.30 9.32
C ARG A 228 -25.75 -5.96 8.41
N LYS A 229 -24.54 -6.30 8.81
CA LYS A 229 -23.33 -6.11 8.00
C LYS A 229 -22.86 -7.39 7.35
N GLN A 230 -22.37 -7.30 6.13
CA GLN A 230 -21.84 -8.42 5.38
C GLN A 230 -20.41 -8.15 4.90
N TRP A 231 -19.53 -9.14 5.09
CA TRP A 231 -18.18 -9.10 4.56
C TRP A 231 -18.17 -9.37 3.06
N ARG A 232 -17.48 -8.55 2.29
CA ARG A 232 -17.26 -8.73 0.86
C ARG A 232 -15.78 -8.83 0.57
N ALA A 233 -15.29 -10.03 0.32
CA ALA A 233 -13.92 -10.27 -0.06
C ALA A 233 -13.63 -9.71 -1.47
N THR A 234 -12.45 -9.17 -1.68
CA THR A 234 -12.01 -8.78 -3.02
C THR A 234 -11.84 -10.03 -3.89
N LEU A 235 -12.44 -10.05 -5.08
CA LEU A 235 -12.32 -11.16 -6.01
C LEU A 235 -10.99 -11.06 -6.77
N ASP A 236 -9.93 -11.57 -6.16
CA ASP A 236 -8.61 -11.73 -6.76
C ASP A 236 -7.81 -12.85 -6.07
N ASN A 237 -6.71 -13.27 -6.69
CA ASN A 237 -5.85 -14.36 -6.17
C ASN A 237 -5.08 -13.99 -4.90
N ARG A 238 -4.99 -12.70 -4.56
CA ARG A 238 -4.24 -12.21 -3.41
C ARG A 238 -5.07 -12.16 -2.13
N THR A 239 -6.38 -12.33 -2.24
CA THR A 239 -7.26 -12.40 -1.07
C THR A 239 -6.89 -13.63 -0.25
N ARG A 240 -6.58 -13.42 1.03
CA ARG A 240 -6.15 -14.49 1.97
C ARG A 240 -7.30 -15.44 2.29
N ASP A 241 -6.96 -16.66 2.68
CA ASP A 241 -7.94 -17.72 2.91
C ASP A 241 -8.93 -17.38 4.02
N SER A 242 -8.48 -16.77 5.13
CA SER A 242 -9.38 -16.27 6.20
C SER A 242 -10.45 -15.33 5.66
N HIS A 243 -10.10 -14.42 4.74
CA HIS A 243 -11.06 -13.47 4.15
C HIS A 243 -11.94 -14.12 3.07
N ARG A 244 -11.45 -15.13 2.36
CA ARG A 244 -12.27 -15.92 1.42
C ARG A 244 -13.40 -16.65 2.14
N LEU A 245 -13.11 -17.19 3.33
CA LEU A 245 -14.09 -17.87 4.18
C LEU A 245 -15.14 -16.92 4.77
N LEU A 246 -14.77 -15.65 4.97
CA LEU A 246 -15.71 -14.62 5.44
C LEU A 246 -16.60 -14.06 4.33
N ASP A 247 -16.28 -14.32 3.06
CA ASP A 247 -17.02 -13.72 1.96
C ASP A 247 -18.50 -14.08 2.01
N SER A 248 -19.35 -13.07 1.91
CA SER A 248 -20.80 -13.14 2.03
C SER A 248 -21.33 -13.50 3.44
N LYS A 249 -20.46 -13.62 4.45
CA LYS A 249 -20.90 -13.82 5.83
C LYS A 249 -21.61 -12.56 6.33
N THR A 250 -22.84 -12.73 6.83
CA THR A 250 -23.68 -11.65 7.35
C THR A 250 -23.83 -11.82 8.85
N ILE A 251 -23.55 -10.76 9.60
CA ILE A 251 -23.63 -10.73 11.08
C ILE A 251 -24.30 -9.43 11.54
N ASP A 252 -24.67 -9.37 12.81
CA ASP A 252 -25.23 -8.18 13.43
C ASP A 252 -24.18 -7.06 13.56
N LEU A 253 -24.61 -5.80 13.63
CA LEU A 253 -23.70 -4.66 13.57
C LEU A 253 -22.64 -4.68 14.68
N ASP A 254 -23.01 -5.08 15.91
CA ASP A 254 -22.12 -5.08 17.08
C ASP A 254 -21.20 -6.32 17.12
N ALA A 255 -21.54 -7.37 16.38
CA ALA A 255 -20.77 -8.60 16.35
C ALA A 255 -19.42 -8.42 15.63
N THR A 256 -18.46 -9.27 15.96
CA THR A 256 -17.20 -9.40 15.21
C THR A 256 -17.25 -10.59 14.26
N PHE A 257 -16.57 -10.48 13.13
CA PHE A 257 -16.37 -11.62 12.22
C PHE A 257 -15.42 -12.64 12.85
N ASP A 258 -15.35 -13.85 12.31
CA ASP A 258 -14.52 -14.95 12.85
C ASP A 258 -13.02 -14.62 12.94
N ASN A 259 -12.55 -13.63 12.19
CA ASN A 259 -11.18 -13.14 12.27
C ASN A 259 -10.98 -12.05 13.35
N GLY A 260 -11.98 -11.83 14.21
CA GLY A 260 -11.92 -10.89 15.32
C GLY A 260 -12.15 -9.41 14.98
N LEU A 261 -12.46 -9.10 13.72
CA LEU A 261 -12.67 -7.73 13.25
C LEU A 261 -14.16 -7.37 13.16
N LYS A 262 -14.53 -6.14 13.49
CA LYS A 262 -15.87 -5.58 13.24
C LYS A 262 -16.08 -5.23 11.77
N TYR A 263 -15.01 -4.88 11.06
CA TYR A 263 -15.02 -4.55 9.64
C TYR A 263 -13.64 -4.79 9.01
N PRO A 264 -13.56 -4.92 7.67
CA PRO A 264 -12.30 -5.10 6.97
C PRO A 264 -11.34 -3.96 7.25
N ARG A 265 -10.10 -4.28 7.66
CA ARG A 265 -9.02 -3.37 8.00
C ARG A 265 -9.26 -2.51 9.26
N GLU A 266 -10.08 -2.95 10.17
CA GLU A 266 -10.27 -2.27 11.46
C GLU A 266 -8.92 -2.01 12.15
N PRO A 267 -8.58 -0.75 12.53
CA PRO A 267 -7.37 -0.44 13.26
C PRO A 267 -7.26 -1.21 14.57
N GLY A 268 -6.05 -1.67 14.90
CA GLY A 268 -5.81 -2.48 16.11
C GLY A 268 -6.06 -3.99 15.94
N GLY A 269 -6.60 -4.42 14.80
CA GLY A 269 -6.71 -5.84 14.48
C GLY A 269 -5.34 -6.51 14.26
N ALA A 270 -5.31 -7.84 14.25
CA ALA A 270 -4.10 -8.60 13.98
C ALA A 270 -3.50 -8.20 12.62
N LEU A 271 -2.18 -7.94 12.57
CA LEU A 271 -1.50 -7.52 11.33
C LEU A 271 -1.70 -8.51 10.19
N SER A 272 -1.79 -9.81 10.49
CA SER A 272 -2.11 -10.86 9.52
C SER A 272 -3.47 -10.67 8.84
N GLU A 273 -4.42 -9.99 9.49
CA GLU A 273 -5.77 -9.76 8.99
C GLU A 273 -5.94 -8.38 8.34
N ILE A 274 -5.22 -7.37 8.83
CA ILE A 274 -5.42 -5.98 8.37
C ILE A 274 -4.44 -5.53 7.28
N CYS A 275 -3.18 -6.03 7.27
CA CYS A 275 -2.18 -5.62 6.27
C CYS A 275 -2.64 -5.98 4.85
N ASN A 276 -2.62 -4.98 3.94
CA ASN A 276 -3.01 -5.14 2.54
C ASN A 276 -4.43 -5.73 2.34
N CYS A 277 -5.32 -5.59 3.32
CA CYS A 277 -6.71 -5.94 3.16
C CYS A 277 -7.42 -4.95 2.23
N ARG A 278 -8.19 -5.47 1.28
CA ARG A 278 -8.97 -4.73 0.28
C ARG A 278 -10.44 -5.13 0.28
N CYS A 279 -10.84 -5.91 1.30
CA CYS A 279 -12.22 -6.30 1.49
C CYS A 279 -13.06 -5.11 1.93
N ARG A 280 -14.37 -5.21 1.76
CA ARG A 280 -15.29 -4.15 2.13
C ARG A 280 -16.53 -4.70 2.84
N LEU A 281 -17.20 -3.80 3.56
CA LEU A 281 -18.53 -4.04 4.11
C LEU A 281 -19.60 -3.64 3.11
N ARG A 282 -20.73 -4.33 3.20
CA ARG A 282 -22.03 -3.82 2.70
C ARG A 282 -23.11 -4.08 3.72
N TYR A 283 -24.18 -3.28 3.67
CA TYR A 283 -25.36 -3.49 4.50
C TYR A 283 -26.23 -4.61 3.93
N VAL A 284 -27.03 -5.23 4.78
CA VAL A 284 -28.07 -6.18 4.40
C VAL A 284 -29.31 -5.86 5.22
N THR A 285 -30.42 -5.65 4.52
CA THR A 285 -31.77 -5.51 5.09
C THR A 285 -32.67 -6.59 4.52
N PRO A 286 -33.88 -6.81 5.03
CA PRO A 286 -34.84 -7.74 4.43
C PRO A 286 -35.20 -7.40 2.98
N TYR A 287 -34.97 -6.17 2.54
CA TYR A 287 -35.36 -5.66 1.22
C TYR A 287 -34.19 -5.57 0.24
N THR A 288 -32.95 -5.62 0.72
CA THR A 288 -31.76 -5.43 -0.10
C THR A 288 -31.54 -6.60 -1.05
N LYS A 289 -31.43 -6.31 -2.35
CA LYS A 289 -31.01 -7.26 -3.40
C LYS A 289 -29.77 -6.75 -4.12
N TYR A 290 -28.74 -7.57 -4.17
CA TYR A 290 -27.52 -7.26 -4.90
C TYR A 290 -27.39 -8.18 -6.12
N GLU A 291 -27.50 -7.62 -7.31
CA GLU A 291 -27.44 -8.37 -8.57
C GLU A 291 -25.99 -8.52 -9.06
N THR A 292 -25.14 -7.56 -8.75
CA THR A 292 -23.76 -7.52 -9.26
C THR A 292 -22.72 -7.28 -8.19
N ARG A 293 -21.45 -7.57 -8.50
CA ARG A 293 -20.28 -7.23 -7.70
C ARG A 293 -19.06 -6.97 -8.58
N SER A 294 -18.05 -6.28 -8.03
CA SER A 294 -16.81 -6.00 -8.72
C SER A 294 -15.81 -7.16 -8.60
N ALA A 295 -15.09 -7.45 -9.71
CA ALA A 295 -13.93 -8.31 -9.74
C ALA A 295 -12.77 -7.57 -10.40
N ARG A 296 -11.51 -7.97 -10.14
CA ARG A 296 -10.33 -7.37 -10.75
C ARG A 296 -10.14 -7.91 -12.18
N LEU A 297 -10.04 -7.03 -13.16
CA LEU A 297 -9.96 -7.39 -14.59
C LEU A 297 -8.74 -8.28 -14.91
N GLY A 298 -7.57 -8.01 -14.31
CA GLY A 298 -6.36 -8.81 -14.50
C GLY A 298 -6.49 -10.26 -14.01
N GLU A 299 -7.36 -10.51 -13.07
CA GLU A 299 -7.67 -11.85 -12.55
C GLU A 299 -8.61 -12.63 -13.48
N VAL A 300 -9.37 -11.94 -14.30
CA VAL A 300 -10.30 -12.57 -15.27
C VAL A 300 -9.56 -13.04 -16.53
N LYS A 301 -8.39 -12.45 -16.87
CA LYS A 301 -7.66 -12.77 -18.11
C LYS A 301 -6.35 -13.55 -17.90
N GLY A 302 -6.06 -14.08 -16.74
CA GLY A 302 -4.91 -14.97 -16.50
C GLY A 302 -3.51 -14.35 -16.69
N SER A 303 -3.37 -13.06 -16.96
CA SER A 303 -2.07 -12.43 -17.13
C SER A 303 -1.55 -11.89 -15.79
N TYR A 304 -0.82 -12.74 -15.09
CA TYR A 304 -0.01 -12.34 -13.95
C TYR A 304 1.27 -11.66 -14.46
N LYS A 305 1.24 -10.38 -14.72
CA LYS A 305 2.46 -9.59 -14.62
C LYS A 305 2.68 -9.34 -13.14
N LYS A 306 3.86 -9.69 -12.66
CA LYS A 306 4.40 -9.39 -11.33
C LYS A 306 4.66 -7.87 -11.25
N ASP A 307 3.60 -7.10 -11.41
CA ASP A 307 3.62 -5.67 -11.22
C ASP A 307 3.13 -5.44 -9.80
N TYR A 308 4.04 -5.02 -8.93
CA TYR A 308 3.73 -4.60 -7.56
C TYR A 308 2.93 -3.30 -7.52
N SER A 309 2.65 -2.69 -8.66
CA SER A 309 1.68 -1.63 -8.77
C SER A 309 0.30 -2.24 -8.52
N PHE A 310 -0.17 -2.06 -7.33
CA PHE A 310 -1.49 -2.40 -6.81
C PHE A 310 -2.66 -1.92 -7.73
N ARG A 311 -2.40 -1.11 -8.71
CA ARG A 311 -3.28 -0.13 -9.33
C ARG A 311 -3.51 -0.26 -10.81
N GLY A 312 -2.90 -1.18 -11.48
CA GLY A 312 -3.11 -1.39 -12.91
C GLY A 312 -4.32 -2.24 -13.26
N THR A 313 -5.06 -2.77 -12.29
CA THR A 313 -6.20 -3.66 -12.56
C THR A 313 -7.51 -2.91 -12.40
N LYS A 314 -8.09 -2.50 -13.53
CA LYS A 314 -9.46 -1.99 -13.55
C LYS A 314 -10.42 -3.04 -12.96
N SER A 315 -11.35 -2.57 -12.13
CA SER A 315 -12.46 -3.40 -11.69
C SER A 315 -13.48 -3.57 -12.82
N ILE A 316 -13.99 -4.77 -12.98
CA ILE A 316 -15.16 -5.06 -13.83
C ILE A 316 -16.33 -5.45 -12.98
N GLU A 317 -17.52 -5.17 -13.48
CA GLU A 317 -18.77 -5.62 -12.87
C GLU A 317 -19.12 -7.02 -13.39
N ILE A 318 -19.40 -7.92 -12.47
CA ILE A 318 -19.85 -9.28 -12.76
C ILE A 318 -21.13 -9.58 -11.97
N GLU A 319 -21.82 -10.66 -12.31
CA GLU A 319 -22.94 -11.18 -11.53
C GLU A 319 -22.55 -11.39 -10.06
N ASN A 320 -23.49 -11.14 -9.15
CA ASN A 320 -23.25 -11.29 -7.72
C ASN A 320 -23.10 -12.78 -7.36
N MET A 321 -21.89 -13.17 -7.04
CA MET A 321 -21.52 -14.51 -6.62
C MET A 321 -20.55 -14.46 -5.44
N SER A 322 -20.50 -15.51 -4.64
CA SER A 322 -19.50 -15.63 -3.56
C SER A 322 -18.09 -15.84 -4.12
N TYR A 323 -17.06 -15.69 -3.27
CA TYR A 323 -15.68 -15.97 -3.66
C TYR A 323 -15.51 -17.42 -4.17
N ALA A 324 -16.15 -18.39 -3.50
CA ALA A 324 -16.11 -19.79 -3.91
C ALA A 324 -16.77 -20.05 -5.27
N GLU A 325 -17.90 -19.38 -5.55
CA GLU A 325 -18.56 -19.43 -6.85
C GLU A 325 -17.71 -18.78 -7.93
N TRP A 326 -17.10 -17.63 -7.63
CA TRP A 326 -16.18 -16.94 -8.54
C TRP A 326 -14.98 -17.81 -8.91
N MET A 327 -14.37 -18.51 -7.97
CA MET A 327 -13.29 -19.44 -8.25
C MET A 327 -13.71 -20.55 -9.22
N ARG A 328 -14.90 -21.13 -9.04
CA ARG A 328 -15.46 -22.14 -9.95
C ARG A 328 -15.79 -21.54 -11.32
N TRP A 329 -16.39 -20.36 -11.35
CA TRP A 329 -16.70 -19.64 -12.59
C TRP A 329 -15.43 -19.35 -13.39
N ARG A 330 -14.40 -18.89 -12.74
CA ARG A 330 -13.10 -18.60 -13.31
C ARG A 330 -12.46 -19.84 -13.96
N THR A 331 -12.45 -20.97 -13.27
CA THR A 331 -11.92 -22.24 -13.80
C THR A 331 -12.66 -22.71 -15.04
N ARG A 332 -13.98 -22.50 -15.12
CA ARG A 332 -14.80 -22.89 -16.28
C ARG A 332 -14.59 -21.98 -17.49
N ASN A 333 -14.24 -20.72 -17.28
CA ASN A 333 -14.09 -19.72 -18.34
C ASN A 333 -12.63 -19.52 -18.79
N GLY A 334 -11.73 -20.46 -18.49
CA GLY A 334 -10.36 -20.51 -19.00
C GLY A 334 -9.41 -19.46 -18.44
N ASN A 335 -9.63 -19.02 -17.18
CA ASN A 335 -8.83 -18.02 -16.49
C ASN A 335 -8.13 -18.61 -15.25
#